data_45b1a56aa34d0c7659591011ad47faa8
#
_entry.id   45b1a56aa34d0c7659591011ad47faa8
#
_cell.length_a   1.000
_cell.length_b   1.000
_cell.length_c   1.000
_cell.angle_alpha   90.00
_cell.angle_beta   90.00
_cell.angle_gamma   90.00
#
_symmetry.space_group_name_H-M   'P 1'
#
loop_
_entity.id
_entity.type
_entity.pdbx_description
1 polymer ?
#
loop_
_entity_poly.entity_id
_entity_poly.type
_entity_poly.pdbx_seq_one_letter_code
_entity_poly.pdbx_strand_id
1 'polypeptide(L)'
;TGGGESQKADGGDLIFAHKFKNFELELEWKISKGGNSGILYLAQEVEAEKNGQMKLQPIYISSPEYQVLDNENHPDAKLGVDGNRKSASLYDMIPAVPQNAKPFGEWNKAKIMVYKGTVVHGQNGQNVVEYHLWTPQWTEMLENSKFSSQKWPLAFELLNNCGGENHEGYIGLQDHGDDVWF
;
A
#
# COMPACT_ATOMS: atom_id res chain seq x y z
N THR A 1 3.68 5.45 18.09
CA THR A 1 4.85 5.07 18.88
C THR A 1 4.58 3.76 19.59
N GLY A 2 4.73 2.63 18.89
CA GLY A 2 4.65 1.30 19.46
C GLY A 2 6.04 0.73 19.75
N GLY A 3 6.83 1.39 20.57
CA GLY A 3 8.14 0.90 21.00
C GLY A 3 8.17 0.66 22.50
N GLY A 4 7.81 -0.53 22.92
CA GLY A 4 7.93 -0.98 24.31
C GLY A 4 7.52 -2.42 24.42
N GLU A 5 8.48 -3.26 24.78
CA GLU A 5 8.38 -4.65 25.24
C GLU A 5 7.04 -5.35 25.06
N SER A 6 6.95 -6.22 24.03
CA SER A 6 6.08 -7.40 23.88
C SER A 6 4.65 -7.35 24.48
N GLN A 7 4.00 -6.25 24.49
CA GLN A 7 2.57 -6.24 24.37
C GLN A 7 2.31 -6.31 22.86
N LYS A 8 1.67 -7.39 22.40
CA LYS A 8 0.90 -7.32 21.18
C LYS A 8 -0.01 -6.14 21.38
N ALA A 9 0.39 -4.98 20.87
CA ALA A 9 -0.52 -3.87 20.77
C ALA A 9 -1.70 -4.41 19.99
N ASP A 10 -2.93 -4.20 20.46
CA ASP A 10 -4.11 -4.29 19.62
C ASP A 10 -4.02 -3.15 18.60
N GLY A 11 -2.87 -3.08 17.90
CA GLY A 11 -2.57 -2.16 16.84
C GLY A 11 -3.35 -2.55 15.61
N GLY A 12 -3.65 -1.60 14.81
CA GLY A 12 -4.29 -1.77 13.52
C GLY A 12 -3.93 -0.58 12.67
N ASP A 13 -4.25 -0.69 11.39
CA ASP A 13 -4.01 0.39 10.45
C ASP A 13 -4.66 1.70 10.92
N LEU A 14 -3.92 2.80 10.83
CA LEU A 14 -4.46 4.13 11.10
C LEU A 14 -5.20 4.62 9.86
N ILE A 15 -6.51 4.78 9.95
CA ILE A 15 -7.36 5.14 8.81
C ILE A 15 -7.87 6.57 8.98
N PHE A 16 -7.74 7.39 7.93
CA PHE A 16 -8.39 8.68 7.84
C PHE A 16 -9.90 8.50 7.72
N ALA A 17 -10.69 9.12 8.58
CA ALA A 17 -12.15 9.01 8.62
C ALA A 17 -12.87 9.78 7.51
N HIS A 18 -12.25 9.92 6.33
CA HIS A 18 -12.78 10.59 5.16
C HIS A 18 -12.39 9.85 3.89
N LYS A 19 -13.30 9.73 2.95
CA LYS A 19 -13.04 9.14 1.63
C LYS A 19 -12.56 10.20 0.65
N PHE A 20 -11.59 9.82 -0.16
CA PHE A 20 -11.01 10.69 -1.19
C PHE A 20 -11.18 10.03 -2.57
N LYS A 21 -11.48 10.84 -3.57
CA LYS A 21 -11.59 10.40 -4.97
C LYS A 21 -10.43 10.88 -5.81
N ASN A 22 -10.20 12.17 -5.82
CA ASN A 22 -9.06 12.82 -6.45
C ASN A 22 -8.32 13.58 -5.36
N PHE A 23 -7.02 13.31 -5.22
CA PHE A 23 -6.25 13.92 -4.15
C PHE A 23 -4.77 13.93 -4.50
N GLU A 24 -4.05 14.76 -3.79
CA GLU A 24 -2.60 14.73 -3.66
C GLU A 24 -2.29 14.59 -2.17
N LEU A 25 -1.55 13.56 -1.82
CA LEU A 25 -1.06 13.30 -0.47
C LEU A 25 0.45 13.50 -0.47
N GLU A 26 0.93 14.31 0.43
CA GLU A 26 2.35 14.43 0.73
C GLU A 26 2.57 14.16 2.21
N LEU A 27 3.56 13.35 2.52
CA LEU A 27 4.00 13.08 3.88
C LEU A 27 5.47 12.69 3.91
N GLU A 28 6.05 12.72 5.09
CA GLU A 28 7.39 12.18 5.34
C GLU A 28 7.27 10.91 6.15
N TRP A 29 8.16 9.95 5.88
CA TRP A 29 8.22 8.72 6.65
C TRP A 29 9.66 8.34 6.99
N LYS A 30 9.81 7.68 8.12
CA LYS A 30 11.06 7.10 8.60
C LYS A 30 10.75 5.73 9.18
N ILE A 31 11.61 4.74 8.93
CA ILE A 31 11.37 3.37 9.36
C ILE A 31 12.56 2.82 10.14
N SER A 32 12.30 1.91 11.07
CA SER A 32 13.32 1.18 11.81
C SER A 32 14.06 0.17 10.92
N LYS A 33 15.19 -0.34 11.41
CA LYS A 33 15.94 -1.38 10.71
C LYS A 33 15.09 -2.63 10.53
N GLY A 34 14.99 -3.09 9.29
CA GLY A 34 14.18 -4.25 8.90
C GLY A 34 12.67 -3.99 8.99
N GLY A 35 12.23 -2.74 9.09
CA GLY A 35 10.82 -2.40 9.23
C GLY A 35 10.04 -2.47 7.91
N ASN A 36 8.72 -2.66 8.05
CA ASN A 36 7.74 -2.72 6.98
C ASN A 36 6.48 -1.95 7.37
N SER A 37 5.95 -1.20 6.43
CA SER A 37 4.71 -0.46 6.51
C SER A 37 4.21 -0.16 5.09
N GLY A 38 3.08 0.53 4.95
CA GLY A 38 2.53 0.92 3.66
C GLY A 38 1.59 2.12 3.79
N ILE A 39 1.46 2.88 2.71
CA ILE A 39 0.42 3.89 2.59
C ILE A 39 -0.64 3.32 1.66
N LEU A 40 -1.80 3.06 2.21
CA LEU A 40 -2.96 2.47 1.54
C LEU A 40 -3.88 3.59 1.08
N TYR A 41 -4.45 3.49 -0.11
CA TYR A 41 -5.36 4.52 -0.63
C TYR A 41 -6.48 3.92 -1.47
N LEU A 42 -7.58 4.66 -1.60
CA LEU A 42 -8.84 4.18 -2.17
C LEU A 42 -9.37 2.91 -1.47
N ALA A 43 -9.00 2.73 -0.20
CA ALA A 43 -9.36 1.57 0.61
C ALA A 43 -10.86 1.54 0.91
N GLN A 44 -11.40 0.34 1.04
CA GLN A 44 -12.80 0.10 1.37
C GLN A 44 -12.91 -0.71 2.67
N GLU A 45 -13.93 -0.42 3.45
CA GLU A 45 -14.36 -1.29 4.53
C GLU A 45 -15.20 -2.41 3.93
N VAL A 46 -14.72 -3.64 4.05
CA VAL A 46 -15.36 -4.82 3.48
C VAL A 46 -15.54 -5.87 4.54
N GLU A 47 -16.73 -6.40 4.65
CA GLU A 47 -17.00 -7.59 5.46
C GLU A 47 -17.11 -8.81 4.56
N ALA A 48 -16.51 -9.92 4.98
CA ALA A 48 -16.63 -11.19 4.33
C ALA A 48 -16.89 -12.30 5.35
N GLU A 49 -17.58 -13.34 4.90
CA GLU A 49 -17.85 -14.50 5.74
C GLU A 49 -16.56 -15.28 6.00
N LYS A 50 -16.28 -15.52 7.28
CA LYS A 50 -15.22 -16.42 7.73
C LYS A 50 -15.73 -17.31 8.84
N ASN A 51 -15.79 -18.62 8.60
CA ASN A 51 -16.28 -19.62 9.56
C ASN A 51 -17.72 -19.33 10.05
N GLY A 52 -18.63 -18.97 9.14
CA GLY A 52 -20.03 -18.69 9.45
C GLY A 52 -20.31 -17.34 10.13
N GLN A 53 -19.33 -16.46 10.18
CA GLN A 53 -19.45 -15.11 10.75
C GLN A 53 -18.95 -14.05 9.77
N MET A 54 -19.71 -12.96 9.63
CA MET A 54 -19.22 -11.76 8.92
C MET A 54 -18.12 -11.11 9.73
N LYS A 55 -16.98 -10.88 9.10
CA LYS A 55 -15.82 -10.24 9.72
C LYS A 55 -15.28 -9.15 8.81
N LEU A 56 -14.95 -8.02 9.42
CA LEU A 56 -14.23 -6.95 8.73
C LEU A 56 -12.90 -7.48 8.21
N GLN A 57 -12.66 -7.23 6.94
CA GLN A 57 -11.42 -7.63 6.27
C GLN A 57 -10.34 -6.56 6.43
N PRO A 58 -9.06 -6.93 6.40
CA PRO A 58 -7.97 -5.96 6.37
C PRO A 58 -8.10 -5.04 5.15
N ILE A 59 -7.87 -3.74 5.33
CA ILE A 59 -8.06 -2.76 4.26
C ILE A 59 -7.09 -2.93 3.08
N TYR A 60 -5.94 -3.54 3.29
CA TYR A 60 -4.94 -3.78 2.25
C TYR A 60 -5.43 -4.72 1.13
N ILE A 61 -6.50 -5.51 1.36
CA ILE A 61 -7.04 -6.36 0.29
C ILE A 61 -7.87 -5.58 -0.73
N SER A 62 -8.26 -4.35 -0.40
CA SER A 62 -9.11 -3.49 -1.24
C SER A 62 -8.40 -2.23 -1.74
N SER A 63 -7.15 -2.05 -1.38
CA SER A 63 -6.42 -0.80 -1.64
C SER A 63 -5.10 -1.03 -2.38
N PRO A 64 -4.78 -0.24 -3.40
CA PRO A 64 -3.41 -0.10 -3.85
C PRO A 64 -2.53 0.37 -2.69
N GLU A 65 -1.26 -0.03 -2.72
CA GLU A 65 -0.31 0.25 -1.65
C GLU A 65 0.96 0.90 -2.21
N TYR A 66 1.29 2.06 -1.64
CA TYR A 66 2.62 2.65 -1.73
C TYR A 66 3.48 2.00 -0.64
N GLN A 67 4.44 1.16 -1.03
CA GLN A 67 5.26 0.42 -0.08
C GLN A 67 6.18 1.33 0.74
N VAL A 68 6.27 1.08 2.03
CA VAL A 68 7.23 1.71 2.96
C VAL A 68 8.08 0.61 3.59
N LEU A 69 9.36 0.55 3.23
CA LEU A 69 10.20 -0.60 3.57
C LEU A 69 11.66 -0.20 3.80
N ASP A 70 12.33 -0.87 4.73
CA ASP A 70 13.79 -0.91 4.74
C ASP A 70 14.27 -1.85 3.62
N ASN A 71 14.64 -1.26 2.49
CA ASN A 71 15.00 -1.99 1.28
C ASN A 71 16.23 -2.89 1.42
N GLU A 72 17.11 -2.63 2.40
CA GLU A 72 18.36 -3.36 2.58
C GLU A 72 18.17 -4.56 3.50
N ASN A 73 17.41 -4.41 4.59
CA ASN A 73 17.36 -5.39 5.66
C ASN A 73 16.06 -6.20 5.71
N HIS A 74 14.95 -5.69 5.15
CA HIS A 74 13.69 -6.44 5.17
C HIS A 74 13.69 -7.54 4.09
N PRO A 75 13.32 -8.79 4.42
CA PRO A 75 13.35 -9.91 3.47
C PRO A 75 12.43 -9.72 2.27
N ASP A 76 11.30 -9.02 2.41
CA ASP A 76 10.35 -8.80 1.33
C ASP A 76 10.93 -7.98 0.16
N ALA A 77 11.94 -7.14 0.41
CA ALA A 77 12.66 -6.40 -0.63
C ALA A 77 13.34 -7.30 -1.69
N LYS A 78 13.58 -8.55 -1.35
CA LYS A 78 14.23 -9.56 -2.22
C LYS A 78 13.21 -10.47 -2.92
N LEU A 79 11.95 -10.33 -2.57
CA LEU A 79 10.84 -11.08 -3.16
C LEU A 79 10.19 -10.26 -4.29
N GLY A 80 9.22 -10.88 -4.96
CA GLY A 80 8.55 -10.26 -6.11
C GLY A 80 9.41 -10.28 -7.37
N VAL A 81 9.16 -9.34 -8.26
CA VAL A 81 9.81 -9.21 -9.57
C VAL A 81 10.41 -7.82 -9.71
N ASP A 82 11.66 -7.72 -10.15
CA ASP A 82 12.37 -6.46 -10.44
C ASP A 82 12.35 -5.41 -9.31
N GLY A 83 12.17 -5.88 -8.06
CA GLY A 83 12.12 -4.99 -6.90
C GLY A 83 10.77 -4.32 -6.66
N ASN A 84 9.68 -4.86 -7.19
CA ASN A 84 8.33 -4.33 -7.06
C ASN A 84 7.73 -4.42 -5.64
N ARG A 85 8.54 -4.86 -4.64
CA ARG A 85 8.21 -4.83 -3.22
C ARG A 85 9.10 -3.88 -2.40
N LYS A 86 9.93 -3.08 -3.07
CA LYS A 86 10.73 -2.04 -2.42
C LYS A 86 9.92 -0.76 -2.22
N SER A 87 10.44 0.14 -1.39
CA SER A 87 9.80 1.42 -1.08
C SER A 87 9.33 2.18 -2.31
N ALA A 88 8.18 2.83 -2.20
CA ALA A 88 7.47 3.59 -3.22
C ALA A 88 6.95 2.78 -4.43
N SER A 89 7.24 1.49 -4.52
CA SER A 89 6.61 0.62 -5.51
C SER A 89 5.10 0.59 -5.33
N LEU A 90 4.35 0.38 -6.40
CA LEU A 90 3.02 -0.20 -6.28
C LEU A 90 3.22 -1.66 -5.90
N TYR A 91 2.95 -1.97 -4.65
CA TYR A 91 3.34 -3.24 -4.02
C TYR A 91 2.94 -4.46 -4.83
N ASP A 92 3.94 -5.33 -5.08
CA ASP A 92 3.85 -6.57 -5.86
C ASP A 92 3.46 -6.40 -7.34
N MET A 93 3.38 -5.16 -7.86
CA MET A 93 2.97 -4.88 -9.24
C MET A 93 3.99 -4.07 -10.02
N ILE A 94 4.29 -2.83 -9.62
CA ILE A 94 5.19 -1.94 -10.36
C ILE A 94 6.35 -1.51 -9.48
N PRO A 95 7.61 -1.78 -9.88
CA PRO A 95 8.77 -1.29 -9.15
C PRO A 95 8.90 0.22 -9.22
N ALA A 96 9.36 0.85 -8.14
CA ALA A 96 9.76 2.25 -8.14
C ALA A 96 11.07 2.45 -8.92
N VAL A 97 11.05 3.30 -9.94
CA VAL A 97 12.22 3.61 -10.78
C VAL A 97 12.31 5.13 -11.01
N PRO A 98 13.41 5.78 -10.61
CA PRO A 98 14.55 5.19 -9.88
C PRO A 98 14.18 4.81 -8.44
N GLN A 99 14.87 3.82 -7.89
CA GLN A 99 14.77 3.52 -6.47
C GLN A 99 15.71 4.45 -5.70
N ASN A 100 15.14 5.46 -5.06
CA ASN A 100 15.87 6.54 -4.39
C ASN A 100 15.54 6.67 -2.89
N ALA A 101 15.02 5.59 -2.27
CA ALA A 101 14.79 5.57 -0.83
C ALA A 101 16.11 5.76 -0.07
N LYS A 102 16.07 6.58 0.98
CA LYS A 102 17.15 6.68 1.95
C LYS A 102 17.11 5.49 2.91
N PRO A 103 18.24 5.11 3.52
CA PRO A 103 18.31 4.01 4.48
C PRO A 103 17.37 4.18 5.67
N PHE A 104 17.17 3.07 6.42
CA PHE A 104 16.44 3.11 7.69
C PHE A 104 17.00 4.20 8.63
N GLY A 105 16.13 4.78 9.44
CA GLY A 105 16.49 5.87 10.35
C GLY A 105 16.55 7.26 9.71
N GLU A 106 16.46 7.35 8.37
CA GLU A 106 16.41 8.62 7.65
C GLU A 106 15.00 8.95 7.18
N TRP A 107 14.68 10.24 7.13
CA TRP A 107 13.40 10.72 6.61
C TRP A 107 13.35 10.69 5.09
N ASN A 108 12.32 10.07 4.55
CA ASN A 108 11.95 10.03 3.14
C ASN A 108 10.68 10.85 2.92
N LYS A 109 10.56 11.48 1.76
CA LYS A 109 9.34 12.16 1.32
C LYS A 109 8.55 11.26 0.39
N ALA A 110 7.28 11.06 0.70
CA ALA A 110 6.33 10.35 -0.15
C ALA A 110 5.31 11.33 -0.73
N LYS A 111 4.96 11.11 -1.99
CA LYS A 111 3.86 11.77 -2.67
C LYS A 111 3.00 10.73 -3.37
N ILE A 112 1.69 10.83 -3.22
CA ILE A 112 0.72 10.04 -3.98
C ILE A 112 -0.27 11.01 -4.60
N MET A 113 -0.36 11.02 -5.92
CA MET A 113 -1.38 11.75 -6.66
C MET A 113 -2.36 10.75 -7.27
N VAL A 114 -3.64 10.96 -7.04
CA VAL A 114 -4.73 10.24 -7.72
C VAL A 114 -5.62 11.26 -8.40
N TYR A 115 -5.72 11.18 -9.71
CA TYR A 115 -6.58 12.07 -10.48
C TYR A 115 -7.24 11.34 -11.66
N LYS A 116 -8.55 11.17 -11.59
CA LYS A 116 -9.36 10.50 -12.64
C LYS A 116 -8.76 9.14 -13.07
N GLY A 117 -8.33 8.34 -12.09
CA GLY A 117 -7.74 7.02 -12.33
C GLY A 117 -6.25 7.03 -12.64
N THR A 118 -5.65 8.15 -13.00
CA THR A 118 -4.18 8.25 -13.07
C THR A 118 -3.62 8.33 -11.67
N VAL A 119 -2.64 7.46 -11.38
CA VAL A 119 -1.93 7.43 -10.11
C VAL A 119 -0.44 7.63 -10.34
N VAL A 120 0.16 8.48 -9.53
CA VAL A 120 1.61 8.70 -9.52
C VAL A 120 2.13 8.53 -8.10
N HIS A 121 3.18 7.72 -7.93
CA HIS A 121 3.98 7.71 -6.73
C HIS A 121 5.23 8.57 -6.92
N GLY A 122 5.46 9.45 -5.96
CA GLY A 122 6.70 10.23 -5.86
C GLY A 122 7.49 9.81 -4.63
N GLN A 123 8.82 9.77 -4.75
CA GLN A 123 9.72 9.53 -3.63
C GLN A 123 10.91 10.49 -3.73
N ASN A 124 11.18 11.20 -2.63
CA ASN A 124 12.31 12.13 -2.50
C ASN A 124 12.42 13.12 -3.68
N GLY A 125 11.27 13.67 -4.11
CA GLY A 125 11.19 14.69 -5.15
C GLY A 125 11.18 14.18 -6.60
N GLN A 126 11.12 12.86 -6.82
CA GLN A 126 11.03 12.25 -8.14
C GLN A 126 9.78 11.40 -8.27
N ASN A 127 9.10 11.47 -9.42
CA ASN A 127 8.06 10.50 -9.75
C ASN A 127 8.74 9.17 -10.09
N VAL A 128 8.28 8.10 -9.44
CA VAL A 128 8.93 6.77 -9.53
C VAL A 128 8.01 5.67 -10.02
N VAL A 129 6.69 5.89 -9.96
CA VAL A 129 5.65 4.98 -10.48
C VAL A 129 4.55 5.83 -11.10
N GLU A 130 4.02 5.39 -12.24
CA GLU A 130 2.78 5.91 -12.83
C GLU A 130 1.97 4.75 -13.39
N TYR A 131 0.66 4.77 -13.16
CA TYR A 131 -0.27 3.78 -13.70
C TYR A 131 -1.69 4.31 -13.78
N HIS A 132 -2.59 3.54 -14.42
CA HIS A 132 -3.96 3.95 -14.67
C HIS A 132 -4.91 2.87 -14.15
N LEU A 133 -5.69 3.21 -13.12
CA LEU A 133 -6.72 2.36 -12.54
C LEU A 133 -7.87 2.11 -13.51
N TRP A 134 -8.59 1.01 -13.29
CA TRP A 134 -9.82 0.64 -14.00
C TRP A 134 -9.64 0.48 -15.53
N THR A 135 -8.44 0.15 -15.96
CA THR A 135 -8.09 -0.13 -17.36
C THR A 135 -7.84 -1.63 -17.57
N PRO A 136 -7.86 -2.13 -18.82
CA PRO A 136 -7.46 -3.51 -19.11
C PRO A 136 -6.04 -3.83 -18.61
N GLN A 137 -5.12 -2.86 -18.70
CA GLN A 137 -3.74 -3.00 -18.22
C GLN A 137 -3.68 -3.15 -16.69
N TRP A 138 -4.54 -2.44 -15.98
CA TRP A 138 -4.70 -2.61 -14.52
C TRP A 138 -5.14 -4.02 -14.18
N THR A 139 -6.16 -4.54 -14.83
CA THR A 139 -6.65 -5.91 -14.65
C THR A 139 -5.56 -6.94 -14.94
N GLU A 140 -4.82 -6.76 -16.03
CA GLU A 140 -3.71 -7.65 -16.41
C GLU A 140 -2.59 -7.63 -15.34
N MET A 141 -2.22 -6.46 -14.82
CA MET A 141 -1.25 -6.36 -13.72
C MET A 141 -1.70 -7.12 -12.48
N LEU A 142 -2.96 -6.98 -12.10
CA LEU A 142 -3.51 -7.73 -10.95
C LEU A 142 -3.43 -9.23 -11.16
N GLU A 143 -3.77 -9.72 -12.35
CA GLU A 143 -3.69 -11.17 -12.67
C GLU A 143 -2.26 -11.71 -12.62
N ASN A 144 -1.26 -10.88 -12.87
CA ASN A 144 0.14 -11.26 -12.80
C ASN A 144 0.78 -11.10 -11.41
N SER A 145 0.02 -10.62 -10.42
CA SER A 145 0.47 -10.38 -9.05
C SER A 145 0.05 -11.49 -8.09
N LYS A 146 0.40 -11.32 -6.81
CA LYS A 146 -0.15 -12.18 -5.74
C LYS A 146 -1.66 -12.03 -5.55
N PHE A 147 -2.26 -10.95 -6.07
CA PHE A 147 -3.68 -10.64 -5.98
C PHE A 147 -4.49 -11.20 -7.17
N SER A 148 -3.93 -12.11 -7.94
CA SER A 148 -4.63 -12.68 -9.10
C SER A 148 -5.94 -13.38 -8.70
N SER A 149 -6.87 -13.43 -9.64
CA SER A 149 -8.19 -14.06 -9.45
C SER A 149 -8.10 -15.53 -9.02
N GLN A 150 -7.04 -16.24 -9.41
CA GLN A 150 -6.80 -17.62 -9.01
C GLN A 150 -6.22 -17.76 -7.60
N LYS A 151 -5.31 -16.86 -7.20
CA LYS A 151 -4.64 -16.93 -5.89
C LYS A 151 -5.46 -16.31 -4.78
N TRP A 152 -6.11 -15.18 -5.05
CA TRP A 152 -6.88 -14.43 -4.08
C TRP A 152 -8.11 -13.75 -4.70
N PRO A 153 -9.19 -14.50 -4.98
CA PRO A 153 -10.37 -14.00 -5.72
C PRO A 153 -10.98 -12.72 -5.13
N LEU A 154 -11.12 -12.67 -3.80
CA LEU A 154 -11.72 -11.51 -3.13
C LEU A 154 -10.86 -10.25 -3.30
N ALA A 155 -9.55 -10.36 -3.08
CA ALA A 155 -8.64 -9.24 -3.25
C ALA A 155 -8.58 -8.77 -4.72
N PHE A 156 -8.60 -9.71 -5.67
CA PHE A 156 -8.67 -9.38 -7.09
C PHE A 156 -9.91 -8.54 -7.41
N GLU A 157 -11.09 -9.00 -6.99
CA GLU A 157 -12.34 -8.29 -7.24
C GLU A 157 -12.33 -6.87 -6.66
N LEU A 158 -11.91 -6.74 -5.40
CA LEU A 158 -11.87 -5.49 -4.69
C LEU A 158 -10.86 -4.50 -5.31
N LEU A 159 -9.65 -4.97 -5.63
CA LEU A 159 -8.60 -4.16 -6.23
C LEU A 159 -8.91 -3.80 -7.69
N ASN A 160 -9.51 -4.72 -8.44
CA ASN A 160 -9.90 -4.43 -9.83
C ASN A 160 -10.93 -3.30 -9.89
N ASN A 161 -11.77 -3.18 -8.86
CA ASN A 161 -12.74 -2.10 -8.70
C ASN A 161 -12.43 -1.22 -7.47
N CYS A 162 -11.14 -0.90 -7.24
CA CYS A 162 -10.74 -0.14 -6.07
C CYS A 162 -11.45 1.21 -5.99
N GLY A 163 -11.83 1.59 -4.76
CA GLY A 163 -12.71 2.73 -4.52
C GLY A 163 -14.19 2.47 -4.76
N GLY A 164 -14.58 1.25 -5.20
CA GLY A 164 -15.98 0.86 -5.43
C GLY A 164 -16.67 1.67 -6.52
N GLU A 165 -18.00 1.72 -6.50
CA GLU A 165 -18.83 2.38 -7.52
C GLU A 165 -18.52 3.87 -7.70
N ASN A 166 -18.14 4.54 -6.62
CA ASN A 166 -17.86 5.98 -6.63
C ASN A 166 -16.41 6.31 -6.96
N HIS A 167 -15.54 5.30 -7.07
CA HIS A 167 -14.10 5.49 -7.22
C HIS A 167 -13.52 6.39 -6.12
N GLU A 168 -13.92 6.19 -4.88
CA GLU A 168 -13.44 6.91 -3.70
C GLU A 168 -13.17 5.94 -2.56
N GLY A 169 -12.23 6.26 -1.69
CA GLY A 169 -11.91 5.40 -0.56
C GLY A 169 -11.06 6.08 0.48
N TYR A 170 -10.81 5.35 1.54
CA TYR A 170 -10.01 5.82 2.67
C TYR A 170 -8.52 5.83 2.33
N ILE A 171 -7.79 6.66 3.07
CA ILE A 171 -6.32 6.61 3.15
C ILE A 171 -5.98 5.98 4.50
N GLY A 172 -5.05 5.03 4.49
CA GLY A 172 -4.58 4.33 5.66
C GLY A 172 -3.06 4.24 5.74
N LEU A 173 -2.55 4.24 6.96
CA LEU A 173 -1.14 3.95 7.26
C LEU A 173 -1.09 2.58 7.91
N GLN A 174 -0.35 1.65 7.30
CA GLN A 174 -0.35 0.25 7.71
C GLN A 174 0.50 0.03 8.96
N ASP A 175 -0.04 -0.72 9.91
CA ASP A 175 0.68 -1.23 11.07
C ASP A 175 1.13 -2.68 10.83
N HIS A 176 2.41 -2.88 10.68
CA HIS A 176 3.04 -4.20 10.56
C HIS A 176 3.72 -4.67 11.86
N GLY A 177 3.60 -3.89 12.94
CA GLY A 177 4.25 -4.15 14.22
C GLY A 177 5.69 -3.66 14.31
N ASP A 178 6.19 -2.99 13.29
CA ASP A 178 7.50 -2.36 13.25
C ASP A 178 7.40 -0.86 13.58
N ASP A 179 8.49 -0.28 14.08
CA ASP A 179 8.53 1.15 14.33
C ASP A 179 8.59 1.92 13.01
N VAL A 180 7.56 2.69 12.74
CA VAL A 180 7.47 3.63 11.62
C VAL A 180 6.98 4.98 12.13
N TRP A 181 7.50 6.05 11.55
CA TRP A 181 7.11 7.44 11.85
C TRP A 181 6.59 8.08 10.56
N PHE A 182 5.49 8.80 10.70
CA PHE A 182 4.86 9.59 9.65
C PHE A 182 4.69 11.03 10.10
#